data_44d22b8c1b697e7e30580afc1b8527ce
#
_entry.id   44d22b8c1b697e7e30580afc1b8527ce
#
_cell.length_a   1.000
_cell.length_b   1.000
_cell.length_c   1.000
_cell.angle_alpha   90.00
_cell.angle_beta   90.00
_cell.angle_gamma   90.00
#
_symmetry.space_group_name_H-M   'P 1'
#
loop_
_entity.id
_entity.type
_entity.pdbx_description
1 polymer ?
#
loop_
_entity_poly.entity_id
_entity_poly.type
_entity_poly.pdbx_seq_one_letter_code
_entity_poly.pdbx_strand_id
1 'polypeptide(L)'
;MRHIICLVVCCVMFSCNNDSAPDCFQNTGDIIELEFVVDAFDKITVFEGVELTVTDAPTQKVIVQTGEYLLSDVNVSVVEGRLILKDENGCNIAREYDVTKVFVSSPNITEIRNSSDFTVSSNGVLNYPNLNLLSENFGNEDLYSTIGDFNLQVNTTELRLSFNNLSTAYISGNVTNLFVGFYSGDSRFEGANLMAQNIQIYQRSSNDMMLNPQLSLTGEIRSTGDVILVNEPPFVDVQQFYTGQLIIQ
;
A
#
# COMPACT_ATOMS: atom_id res chain seq x y z
N MET A 1 -7.96 53.86 16.22
CA MET A 1 -8.55 52.63 15.66
C MET A 1 -7.70 52.05 14.55
N ARG A 2 -7.23 52.78 13.54
CA ARG A 2 -6.42 52.26 12.41
C ARG A 2 -5.09 51.61 12.83
N HIS A 3 -4.40 52.11 13.87
CA HIS A 3 -3.16 51.54 14.39
C HIS A 3 -3.39 50.31 15.28
N ILE A 4 -4.54 50.20 15.96
CA ILE A 4 -4.91 49.03 16.77
C ILE A 4 -5.25 47.86 15.86
N ILE A 5 -5.92 48.12 14.73
CA ILE A 5 -6.25 47.08 13.72
C ILE A 5 -4.95 46.51 13.09
N CYS A 6 -3.97 47.37 12.75
CA CYS A 6 -2.66 46.91 12.26
C CYS A 6 -1.89 46.08 13.30
N LEU A 7 -1.97 46.45 14.58
CA LEU A 7 -1.30 45.71 15.65
C LEU A 7 -1.93 44.31 15.84
N VAL A 8 -3.26 44.19 15.79
CA VAL A 8 -3.98 42.94 15.90
C VAL A 8 -3.70 42.04 14.68
N VAL A 9 -3.66 42.60 13.48
CA VAL A 9 -3.30 41.85 12.25
C VAL A 9 -1.85 41.34 12.30
N CYS A 10 -0.88 42.13 12.79
CA CYS A 10 0.48 41.69 13.00
C CYS A 10 0.60 40.54 14.03
N CYS A 11 -0.17 40.59 15.13
CA CYS A 11 -0.13 39.52 16.15
C CYS A 11 -0.68 38.19 15.64
N VAL A 12 -1.60 38.17 14.68
CA VAL A 12 -2.15 36.96 14.09
C VAL A 12 -1.16 36.29 13.16
N MET A 13 -0.21 37.02 12.57
CA MET A 13 0.77 36.50 11.61
C MET A 13 1.95 35.73 12.26
N PHE A 14 2.12 35.79 13.58
CA PHE A 14 3.19 35.09 14.31
C PHE A 14 2.75 33.77 14.97
N SER A 15 1.47 33.36 14.77
CA SER A 15 0.90 32.21 15.49
C SER A 15 1.01 30.85 14.77
N CYS A 16 1.64 30.76 13.60
CA CYS A 16 1.48 29.58 12.74
C CYS A 16 2.67 28.60 12.71
N ASN A 17 3.66 28.73 13.59
CA ASN A 17 4.82 27.83 13.62
C ASN A 17 4.94 27.16 15.00
N ASN A 18 4.07 26.21 15.32
CA ASN A 18 4.13 25.48 16.57
C ASN A 18 3.37 24.14 16.42
N ASP A 19 3.88 23.08 17.05
CA ASP A 19 3.24 21.77 17.21
C ASP A 19 1.81 21.82 17.78
N SER A 20 1.43 22.96 18.39
CA SER A 20 0.11 23.20 18.97
C SER A 20 -0.83 24.00 18.05
N ALA A 21 -0.42 24.29 16.80
CA ALA A 21 -1.34 24.94 15.84
C ALA A 21 -2.44 23.94 15.42
N PRO A 22 -3.68 24.38 15.18
CA PRO A 22 -4.69 23.48 14.60
C PRO A 22 -4.20 22.93 13.26
N ASP A 23 -4.35 21.61 13.02
CA ASP A 23 -3.82 20.85 11.88
C ASP A 23 -3.94 21.57 10.53
N CYS A 24 -5.10 22.19 10.28
CA CYS A 24 -5.38 22.91 9.04
C CYS A 24 -4.44 24.10 8.74
N PHE A 25 -3.82 24.68 9.77
CA PHE A 25 -2.93 25.84 9.70
C PHE A 25 -1.51 25.52 10.13
N GLN A 26 -1.23 24.29 10.51
CA GLN A 26 0.07 23.83 10.91
C GLN A 26 1.02 23.81 9.69
N ASN A 27 2.21 24.35 9.86
CA ASN A 27 3.27 24.30 8.85
C ASN A 27 4.00 22.95 8.96
N THR A 28 4.61 22.49 7.88
CA THR A 28 5.43 21.29 7.85
C THR A 28 6.67 21.42 8.74
N GLY A 29 7.30 22.60 8.79
CA GLY A 29 8.64 22.75 9.34
C GLY A 29 9.72 22.12 8.47
N ASP A 30 10.91 21.86 9.03
CA ASP A 30 11.96 21.13 8.36
C ASP A 30 11.59 19.65 8.25
N ILE A 31 12.00 19.00 7.15
CA ILE A 31 11.84 17.53 7.03
C ILE A 31 12.89 16.86 7.91
N ILE A 32 12.41 16.01 8.80
CA ILE A 32 13.25 15.25 9.73
C ILE A 32 13.08 13.75 9.52
N GLU A 33 14.09 12.98 9.90
CA GLU A 33 14.05 11.52 9.96
C GLU A 33 14.25 11.06 11.40
N LEU A 34 13.37 10.17 11.87
CA LEU A 34 13.46 9.60 13.21
C LEU A 34 13.30 8.09 13.15
N GLU A 35 14.21 7.38 13.83
CA GLU A 35 14.09 5.93 14.04
C GLU A 35 13.21 5.63 15.24
N PHE A 36 12.18 4.82 15.02
CA PHE A 36 11.30 4.34 16.07
C PHE A 36 11.74 2.96 16.56
N VAL A 37 11.95 2.84 17.87
CA VAL A 37 12.20 1.56 18.52
C VAL A 37 10.85 0.92 18.81
N VAL A 38 10.59 -0.22 18.19
CA VAL A 38 9.33 -0.96 18.30
C VAL A 38 9.58 -2.43 18.61
N ASP A 39 8.55 -3.11 19.12
CA ASP A 39 8.58 -4.55 19.31
C ASP A 39 8.69 -5.29 17.98
N ALA A 40 9.05 -6.58 18.00
CA ALA A 40 9.13 -7.42 16.81
C ALA A 40 7.75 -7.57 16.13
N PHE A 41 7.74 -7.48 14.79
CA PHE A 41 6.54 -7.65 13.97
C PHE A 41 6.86 -8.44 12.71
N ASP A 42 5.85 -9.08 12.13
CA ASP A 42 5.91 -9.74 10.83
C ASP A 42 4.75 -9.34 9.91
N LYS A 43 3.91 -8.40 10.36
CA LYS A 43 2.79 -7.84 9.61
C LYS A 43 2.82 -6.32 9.67
N ILE A 44 2.33 -5.67 8.61
CA ILE A 44 2.23 -4.21 8.54
C ILE A 44 0.81 -3.84 8.14
N THR A 45 0.24 -2.85 8.80
CA THR A 45 -0.92 -2.09 8.33
C THR A 45 -0.51 -0.63 8.22
N VAL A 46 -0.64 -0.08 7.03
CA VAL A 46 -0.45 1.34 6.78
C VAL A 46 -1.80 1.99 6.54
N PHE A 47 -2.09 3.04 7.31
CA PHE A 47 -3.30 3.85 7.22
C PHE A 47 -3.07 5.15 6.44
N GLU A 48 -4.14 5.91 6.27
CA GLU A 48 -4.15 7.20 5.54
C GLU A 48 -3.01 8.12 5.95
N GLY A 49 -2.54 8.92 5.00
CA GLY A 49 -1.47 9.90 5.20
C GLY A 49 -0.05 9.33 5.16
N VAL A 50 0.15 8.01 5.04
CA VAL A 50 1.47 7.38 5.09
C VAL A 50 1.83 6.70 3.78
N GLU A 51 2.97 7.09 3.19
CA GLU A 51 3.65 6.34 2.12
C GLU A 51 4.63 5.34 2.74
N LEU A 52 4.54 4.05 2.35
CA LEU A 52 5.38 2.98 2.91
C LEU A 52 6.39 2.46 1.88
N THR A 53 7.65 2.39 2.28
CA THR A 53 8.70 1.66 1.55
C THR A 53 9.26 0.52 2.40
N VAL A 54 9.22 -0.71 1.86
CA VAL A 54 9.71 -1.92 2.53
C VAL A 54 11.03 -2.38 1.91
N THR A 55 11.99 -2.76 2.75
CA THR A 55 13.28 -3.32 2.36
C THR A 55 13.50 -4.67 3.04
N ASP A 56 13.88 -5.69 2.27
CA ASP A 56 14.36 -6.96 2.82
C ASP A 56 15.78 -6.75 3.39
N ALA A 57 15.94 -6.89 4.70
CA ALA A 57 17.20 -6.65 5.40
C ALA A 57 17.30 -7.51 6.66
N PRO A 58 18.52 -7.89 7.11
CA PRO A 58 18.72 -8.81 8.22
C PRO A 58 18.26 -8.28 9.59
N THR A 59 18.07 -6.98 9.72
CA THR A 59 17.64 -6.33 10.97
C THR A 59 16.37 -5.52 10.76
N GLN A 60 15.49 -5.61 11.75
CA GLN A 60 14.25 -4.85 11.76
C GLN A 60 14.50 -3.40 12.16
N LYS A 61 13.98 -2.47 11.37
CA LYS A 61 14.13 -1.04 11.58
C LYS A 61 12.92 -0.29 11.01
N VAL A 62 12.45 0.73 11.72
CA VAL A 62 11.38 1.63 11.29
C VAL A 62 11.89 3.06 11.36
N ILE A 63 11.92 3.74 10.22
CA ILE A 63 12.29 5.16 10.12
C ILE A 63 11.09 5.92 9.58
N VAL A 64 10.71 6.99 10.27
CA VAL A 64 9.70 7.95 9.83
C VAL A 64 10.40 9.20 9.33
N GLN A 65 10.08 9.63 8.13
CA GLN A 65 10.42 10.92 7.56
C GLN A 65 9.16 11.76 7.48
N THR A 66 9.15 12.91 8.13
CA THR A 66 8.00 13.83 8.13
C THR A 66 8.45 15.24 8.50
N GLY A 67 7.54 16.20 8.48
CA GLY A 67 7.81 17.55 8.98
C GLY A 67 7.97 17.56 10.50
N GLU A 68 8.89 18.38 11.02
CA GLU A 68 9.17 18.45 12.47
C GLU A 68 7.93 18.78 13.30
N TYR A 69 7.02 19.61 12.78
CA TYR A 69 5.78 19.98 13.48
C TYR A 69 4.65 18.96 13.30
N LEU A 70 4.79 17.99 12.38
CA LEU A 70 3.79 16.97 12.11
C LEU A 70 4.06 15.66 12.86
N LEU A 71 5.27 15.48 13.37
CA LEU A 71 5.73 14.23 13.98
C LEU A 71 4.87 13.80 15.18
N SER A 72 4.30 14.74 15.94
CA SER A 72 3.45 14.44 17.10
C SER A 72 2.18 13.66 16.76
N ASP A 73 1.71 13.79 15.53
CA ASP A 73 0.46 13.19 15.04
C ASP A 73 0.72 11.92 14.20
N VAL A 74 2.01 11.53 14.06
CA VAL A 74 2.39 10.25 13.42
C VAL A 74 2.44 9.16 14.46
N ASN A 75 1.57 8.16 14.32
CA ASN A 75 1.50 7.00 15.21
C ASN A 75 2.27 5.81 14.62
N VAL A 76 3.24 5.29 15.38
CA VAL A 76 3.99 4.07 15.08
C VAL A 76 3.89 3.14 16.28
N SER A 77 3.18 2.04 16.14
CA SER A 77 2.97 1.09 17.23
C SER A 77 2.95 -0.35 16.74
N VAL A 78 3.20 -1.30 17.62
CA VAL A 78 3.07 -2.74 17.33
C VAL A 78 2.00 -3.35 18.24
N VAL A 79 1.02 -4.00 17.60
CA VAL A 79 -0.07 -4.69 18.28
C VAL A 79 -0.14 -6.12 17.75
N GLU A 80 0.03 -7.11 18.63
CA GLU A 80 -0.01 -8.53 18.27
C GLU A 80 0.87 -8.91 17.07
N GLY A 81 2.11 -8.40 17.04
CA GLY A 81 3.06 -8.65 15.95
C GLY A 81 2.76 -7.90 14.65
N ARG A 82 1.87 -6.94 14.67
CA ARG A 82 1.51 -6.07 13.55
C ARG A 82 1.99 -4.65 13.80
N LEU A 83 2.85 -4.14 12.93
CA LEU A 83 3.22 -2.73 12.87
C LEU A 83 2.04 -1.92 12.32
N ILE A 84 1.59 -0.95 13.08
CA ILE A 84 0.54 0.00 12.72
C ILE A 84 1.21 1.35 12.44
N LEU A 85 0.96 1.88 11.25
CA LEU A 85 1.47 3.16 10.79
C LEU A 85 0.29 4.05 10.43
N LYS A 86 0.20 5.24 11.04
CA LYS A 86 -0.89 6.18 10.80
C LYS A 86 -0.38 7.61 10.93
N ASP A 87 -0.81 8.48 10.05
CA ASP A 87 -0.65 9.93 10.17
C ASP A 87 -2.03 10.54 10.43
N GLU A 88 -2.19 11.20 11.58
CA GLU A 88 -3.45 11.83 11.97
C GLU A 88 -3.53 13.30 11.55
N ASN A 89 -2.55 13.81 10.80
CA ASN A 89 -2.53 15.17 10.24
C ASN A 89 -3.56 15.33 9.10
N GLY A 90 -4.83 15.23 9.41
CA GLY A 90 -5.92 15.11 8.44
C GLY A 90 -6.29 16.36 7.65
N CYS A 91 -5.81 17.54 8.02
CA CYS A 91 -6.16 18.80 7.36
C CYS A 91 -4.92 19.59 6.96
N ASN A 92 -4.85 20.03 5.68
CA ASN A 92 -3.71 20.79 5.18
C ASN A 92 -4.12 21.92 4.22
N ILE A 93 -4.47 23.06 4.78
CA ILE A 93 -4.70 24.30 4.01
C ILE A 93 -3.38 25.05 3.75
N ALA A 94 -2.40 24.88 4.64
CA ALA A 94 -1.16 25.67 4.66
C ALA A 94 0.10 24.89 4.25
N ARG A 95 0.00 23.59 3.96
CA ARG A 95 1.13 22.72 3.62
C ARG A 95 0.82 21.83 2.43
N GLU A 96 1.86 21.22 1.85
CA GLU A 96 1.70 20.21 0.80
C GLU A 96 1.20 18.87 1.39
N TYR A 97 0.56 18.06 0.54
CA TYR A 97 0.24 16.66 0.83
C TYR A 97 1.51 15.79 0.74
N ASP A 98 1.44 14.54 1.18
CA ASP A 98 2.46 13.51 0.97
C ASP A 98 3.78 13.73 1.72
N VAL A 99 3.70 14.29 2.92
CA VAL A 99 4.90 14.62 3.69
C VAL A 99 5.43 13.43 4.49
N THR A 100 4.54 12.53 4.96
CA THR A 100 4.92 11.43 5.85
C THR A 100 5.26 10.17 5.09
N LYS A 101 6.54 9.78 5.15
CA LYS A 101 7.08 8.55 4.57
C LYS A 101 7.63 7.65 5.64
N VAL A 102 7.35 6.35 5.55
CA VAL A 102 7.89 5.38 6.49
C VAL A 102 8.72 4.34 5.73
N PHE A 103 9.95 4.14 6.19
CA PHE A 103 10.88 3.16 5.67
C PHE A 103 10.99 2.02 6.67
N VAL A 104 10.56 0.83 6.25
CA VAL A 104 10.61 -0.38 7.06
C VAL A 104 11.62 -1.34 6.48
N SER A 105 12.62 -1.71 7.26
CA SER A 105 13.52 -2.82 6.97
C SER A 105 13.14 -4.02 7.84
N SER A 106 13.09 -5.24 7.28
CA SER A 106 12.78 -6.45 8.04
C SER A 106 13.33 -7.70 7.36
N PRO A 107 13.78 -8.73 8.10
CA PRO A 107 14.20 -10.00 7.52
C PRO A 107 13.03 -10.85 7.03
N ASN A 108 11.82 -10.59 7.49
CA ASN A 108 10.62 -11.29 7.06
C ASN A 108 9.36 -10.48 7.36
N ILE A 109 8.53 -10.30 6.34
CA ILE A 109 7.17 -9.78 6.46
C ILE A 109 6.24 -10.79 5.80
N THR A 110 5.19 -11.19 6.50
CA THR A 110 4.20 -12.17 6.04
C THR A 110 2.94 -11.53 5.49
N GLU A 111 2.65 -10.28 5.87
CA GLU A 111 1.46 -9.56 5.43
C GLU A 111 1.68 -8.04 5.38
N ILE A 112 1.23 -7.42 4.31
CA ILE A 112 1.14 -5.96 4.19
C ILE A 112 -0.30 -5.60 3.82
N ARG A 113 -0.97 -4.88 4.70
CA ARG A 113 -2.27 -4.24 4.43
C ARG A 113 -2.03 -2.79 4.05
N ASN A 114 -2.41 -2.43 2.83
CA ASN A 114 -2.46 -1.04 2.41
C ASN A 114 -3.88 -0.49 2.64
N SER A 115 -4.02 0.30 3.68
CA SER A 115 -5.23 1.07 4.01
C SER A 115 -4.98 2.57 3.90
N SER A 116 -3.94 2.95 3.17
CA SER A 116 -3.57 4.32 2.81
C SER A 116 -4.15 4.68 1.44
N ASP A 117 -4.06 5.93 1.09
CA ASP A 117 -4.25 6.49 -0.26
C ASP A 117 -2.94 6.52 -1.07
N PHE A 118 -1.81 6.16 -0.43
CA PHE A 118 -0.49 6.14 -1.05
C PHE A 118 -0.04 4.73 -1.46
N THR A 119 1.01 4.70 -2.28
CA THR A 119 1.60 3.45 -2.75
C THR A 119 2.50 2.81 -1.69
N VAL A 120 2.33 1.51 -1.49
CA VAL A 120 3.31 0.66 -0.80
C VAL A 120 4.35 0.19 -1.81
N SER A 121 5.61 0.55 -1.59
CA SER A 121 6.71 0.23 -2.49
C SER A 121 7.76 -0.67 -1.84
N SER A 122 8.53 -1.41 -2.66
CA SER A 122 9.74 -2.09 -2.19
C SER A 122 11.00 -1.37 -2.64
N ASN A 123 11.99 -1.28 -1.75
CA ASN A 123 13.34 -0.87 -2.09
C ASN A 123 14.18 -2.13 -2.35
N GLY A 124 14.22 -2.56 -3.62
CA GLY A 124 14.83 -3.81 -4.04
C GLY A 124 13.88 -5.01 -3.93
N VAL A 125 14.45 -6.20 -4.05
CA VAL A 125 13.71 -7.47 -4.08
C VAL A 125 13.38 -7.93 -2.67
N LEU A 126 12.11 -8.22 -2.40
CA LEU A 126 11.65 -8.84 -1.16
C LEU A 126 11.74 -10.36 -1.29
N ASN A 127 12.64 -11.00 -0.53
CA ASN A 127 12.83 -12.47 -0.56
C ASN A 127 12.07 -13.17 0.58
N TYR A 128 10.89 -12.71 0.89
CA TYR A 128 10.05 -13.30 1.93
C TYR A 128 9.38 -14.58 1.41
N PRO A 129 9.48 -15.73 2.12
CA PRO A 129 8.93 -17.00 1.64
C PRO A 129 7.43 -16.94 1.35
N ASN A 130 6.68 -16.22 2.17
CA ASN A 130 5.23 -16.06 2.04
C ASN A 130 4.88 -14.59 2.25
N LEU A 131 4.10 -14.01 1.33
CA LEU A 131 3.65 -12.62 1.42
C LEU A 131 2.18 -12.49 1.03
N ASN A 132 1.38 -11.91 1.94
CA ASN A 132 0.00 -11.53 1.68
C ASN A 132 -0.11 -10.02 1.48
N LEU A 133 -0.72 -9.58 0.41
CA LEU A 133 -1.02 -8.18 0.11
C LEU A 133 -2.54 -7.97 0.22
N LEU A 134 -2.94 -7.09 1.09
CA LEU A 134 -4.34 -6.83 1.39
C LEU A 134 -4.70 -5.38 1.06
N SER A 135 -5.70 -5.18 0.21
CA SER A 135 -6.43 -3.93 0.03
C SER A 135 -7.92 -4.26 -0.02
N GLU A 136 -8.46 -4.63 1.15
CA GLU A 136 -9.84 -5.05 1.32
C GLU A 136 -10.36 -4.58 2.70
N ASN A 137 -11.68 -4.38 2.79
CA ASN A 137 -12.35 -3.91 3.99
C ASN A 137 -13.43 -4.88 4.48
N PHE A 138 -13.27 -6.18 4.20
CA PHE A 138 -14.20 -7.21 4.67
C PHE A 138 -14.34 -7.18 6.19
N GLY A 139 -15.56 -7.01 6.65
CA GLY A 139 -15.89 -7.01 8.07
C GLY A 139 -15.61 -5.70 8.82
N ASN A 140 -14.99 -4.70 8.18
CA ASN A 140 -14.78 -3.38 8.76
C ASN A 140 -14.65 -2.29 7.68
N GLU A 141 -15.76 -1.94 7.04
CA GLU A 141 -15.81 -1.00 5.91
C GLU A 141 -15.40 0.43 6.32
N ASP A 142 -15.65 0.82 7.55
CA ASP A 142 -15.35 2.16 8.05
C ASP A 142 -13.89 2.34 8.48
N LEU A 143 -13.15 1.25 8.69
CA LEU A 143 -11.78 1.31 9.20
C LEU A 143 -10.72 1.29 8.10
N TYR A 144 -10.97 0.54 7.00
CA TYR A 144 -9.95 0.30 5.99
C TYR A 144 -10.27 1.01 4.68
N SER A 145 -9.39 1.94 4.28
CA SER A 145 -9.31 2.42 2.90
C SER A 145 -8.84 1.29 1.97
N THR A 146 -9.27 1.31 0.72
CA THR A 146 -8.96 0.26 -0.27
C THR A 146 -8.68 0.86 -1.65
N ILE A 147 -7.89 1.95 -1.65
CA ILE A 147 -7.55 2.72 -2.85
C ILE A 147 -6.03 2.82 -3.11
N GLY A 148 -5.21 2.51 -2.12
CA GLY A 148 -3.75 2.61 -2.25
C GLY A 148 -3.16 1.45 -3.06
N ASP A 149 -2.16 1.77 -3.85
CA ASP A 149 -1.50 0.85 -4.78
C ASP A 149 -0.34 0.07 -4.13
N PHE A 150 0.14 -0.94 -4.85
CA PHE A 150 1.38 -1.65 -4.54
C PHE A 150 2.34 -1.59 -5.72
N ASN A 151 3.63 -1.34 -5.45
CA ASN A 151 4.71 -1.40 -6.45
C ASN A 151 5.90 -2.18 -5.87
N LEU A 152 5.93 -3.49 -6.11
CA LEU A 152 6.86 -4.39 -5.43
C LEU A 152 7.68 -5.24 -6.40
N GLN A 153 8.95 -5.48 -6.03
CA GLN A 153 9.77 -6.54 -6.59
C GLN A 153 9.86 -7.70 -5.60
N VAL A 154 9.54 -8.90 -6.04
CA VAL A 154 9.46 -10.07 -5.15
C VAL A 154 10.23 -11.28 -5.69
N ASN A 155 10.73 -12.10 -4.77
CA ASN A 155 11.22 -13.43 -5.03
C ASN A 155 10.72 -14.33 -3.89
N THR A 156 9.58 -15.00 -4.10
CA THR A 156 8.82 -15.64 -3.01
C THR A 156 8.26 -16.99 -3.45
N THR A 157 7.98 -17.85 -2.49
CA THR A 157 7.32 -19.14 -2.77
C THR A 157 5.81 -18.94 -2.90
N GLU A 158 5.21 -18.17 -1.99
CA GLU A 158 3.76 -17.91 -1.97
C GLU A 158 3.51 -16.41 -1.98
N LEU A 159 2.82 -15.92 -2.99
CA LEU A 159 2.29 -14.56 -3.04
C LEU A 159 0.77 -14.60 -3.15
N ARG A 160 0.10 -13.87 -2.27
CA ARG A 160 -1.35 -13.79 -2.25
C ARG A 160 -1.82 -12.35 -2.24
N LEU A 161 -2.71 -11.99 -3.15
CA LEU A 161 -3.38 -10.69 -3.18
C LEU A 161 -4.88 -10.86 -2.92
N SER A 162 -5.44 -9.99 -2.08
CA SER A 162 -6.88 -9.93 -1.81
C SER A 162 -7.35 -8.47 -1.82
N PHE A 163 -8.04 -8.08 -2.90
CA PHE A 163 -8.51 -6.71 -3.12
C PHE A 163 -10.02 -6.69 -3.37
N ASN A 164 -10.66 -5.59 -3.00
CA ASN A 164 -12.11 -5.46 -3.21
C ASN A 164 -12.60 -4.07 -3.63
N ASN A 165 -11.70 -3.18 -4.09
CA ASN A 165 -12.12 -1.85 -4.53
C ASN A 165 -11.25 -1.32 -5.70
N LEU A 166 -10.35 -0.32 -5.50
CA LEU A 166 -9.71 0.42 -6.59
C LEU A 166 -8.20 0.17 -6.75
N SER A 167 -7.55 -0.51 -5.81
CA SER A 167 -6.10 -0.67 -5.78
C SER A 167 -5.53 -1.36 -7.00
N THR A 168 -4.40 -0.85 -7.48
CA THR A 168 -3.58 -1.49 -8.51
C THR A 168 -2.33 -2.12 -7.89
N ALA A 169 -1.98 -3.33 -8.33
CA ALA A 169 -0.73 -3.99 -7.95
C ALA A 169 0.22 -4.11 -9.15
N TYR A 170 1.33 -3.39 -9.11
CA TYR A 170 2.47 -3.49 -10.03
C TYR A 170 3.50 -4.42 -9.40
N ILE A 171 3.56 -5.68 -9.83
CA ILE A 171 4.44 -6.67 -9.22
C ILE A 171 5.38 -7.26 -10.27
N SER A 172 6.65 -7.36 -9.91
CA SER A 172 7.68 -7.96 -10.76
C SER A 172 8.57 -8.94 -9.99
N GLY A 173 9.30 -9.81 -10.71
CA GLY A 173 10.24 -10.79 -10.13
C GLY A 173 9.79 -12.22 -10.33
N ASN A 174 9.89 -13.06 -9.27
CA ASN A 174 9.60 -14.49 -9.36
C ASN A 174 8.72 -14.96 -8.20
N VAL A 175 7.79 -15.87 -8.51
CA VAL A 175 6.95 -16.53 -7.51
C VAL A 175 6.66 -17.97 -7.92
N THR A 176 6.62 -18.89 -6.95
CA THR A 176 6.23 -20.27 -7.24
C THR A 176 4.71 -20.37 -7.35
N ASN A 177 3.97 -19.92 -6.36
CA ASN A 177 2.51 -19.97 -6.34
C ASN A 177 1.94 -18.56 -6.13
N LEU A 178 1.16 -18.10 -7.09
CA LEU A 178 0.49 -16.80 -7.07
C LEU A 178 -1.03 -17.00 -6.94
N PHE A 179 -1.64 -16.35 -5.97
CA PHE A 179 -3.09 -16.17 -5.92
C PHE A 179 -3.45 -14.68 -6.10
N VAL A 180 -4.30 -14.37 -7.07
CA VAL A 180 -4.85 -13.02 -7.25
C VAL A 180 -6.36 -13.08 -7.10
N GLY A 181 -6.87 -12.57 -5.99
CA GLY A 181 -8.29 -12.49 -5.67
C GLY A 181 -8.80 -11.06 -5.72
N PHE A 182 -9.56 -10.72 -6.75
CA PHE A 182 -10.32 -9.48 -6.84
C PHE A 182 -11.81 -9.79 -6.60
N TYR A 183 -12.33 -9.32 -5.48
CA TYR A 183 -13.65 -9.72 -5.00
C TYR A 183 -14.77 -8.76 -5.42
N SER A 184 -14.43 -7.52 -5.80
CA SER A 184 -15.32 -6.48 -6.30
C SER A 184 -14.52 -5.29 -6.79
N GLY A 185 -15.20 -4.25 -7.30
CA GLY A 185 -14.61 -2.95 -7.63
C GLY A 185 -13.90 -2.93 -8.97
N ASP A 186 -12.84 -2.11 -9.04
CA ASP A 186 -12.05 -1.83 -10.24
C ASP A 186 -10.55 -2.07 -10.03
N SER A 187 -10.20 -3.03 -9.18
CA SER A 187 -8.80 -3.40 -8.91
C SER A 187 -8.12 -3.95 -10.15
N ARG A 188 -6.82 -3.64 -10.30
CA ARG A 188 -6.01 -4.00 -11.45
C ARG A 188 -4.74 -4.74 -11.03
N PHE A 189 -4.29 -5.71 -11.83
CA PHE A 189 -3.03 -6.42 -11.62
C PHE A 189 -2.11 -6.28 -12.83
N GLU A 190 -0.93 -5.72 -12.61
CA GLU A 190 0.13 -5.52 -13.59
C GLU A 190 1.31 -6.44 -13.27
N GLY A 191 1.19 -7.70 -13.68
CA GLY A 191 2.17 -8.76 -13.42
C GLY A 191 2.88 -9.29 -14.66
N ALA A 192 2.96 -8.54 -15.77
CA ALA A 192 3.67 -8.97 -16.98
C ALA A 192 5.14 -9.35 -16.71
N ASN A 193 5.78 -8.68 -15.76
CA ASN A 193 7.16 -8.89 -15.36
C ASN A 193 7.30 -9.79 -14.11
N LEU A 194 6.24 -10.46 -13.68
CA LEU A 194 6.23 -11.43 -12.58
C LEU A 194 6.15 -12.84 -13.16
N MET A 195 7.26 -13.58 -13.22
CA MET A 195 7.26 -14.98 -13.62
C MET A 195 6.69 -15.84 -12.50
N ALA A 196 5.47 -16.35 -12.69
CA ALA A 196 4.78 -17.19 -11.71
C ALA A 196 4.66 -18.63 -12.22
N GLN A 197 5.13 -19.62 -11.44
CA GLN A 197 5.05 -21.01 -11.89
C GLN A 197 3.58 -21.45 -11.97
N ASN A 198 2.82 -21.27 -10.91
CA ASN A 198 1.40 -21.60 -10.84
C ASN A 198 0.60 -20.37 -10.44
N ILE A 199 -0.46 -20.10 -11.18
CA ILE A 199 -1.37 -18.99 -10.88
C ILE A 199 -2.77 -19.51 -10.63
N GLN A 200 -3.38 -19.04 -9.57
CA GLN A 200 -4.80 -19.19 -9.30
C GLN A 200 -5.45 -17.81 -9.23
N ILE A 201 -6.57 -17.62 -9.91
CA ILE A 201 -7.29 -16.35 -9.95
C ILE A 201 -8.73 -16.46 -9.47
N TYR A 202 -9.21 -15.37 -8.87
CA TYR A 202 -10.62 -15.06 -8.70
C TYR A 202 -10.85 -13.63 -9.19
N GLN A 203 -11.28 -13.49 -10.46
CA GLN A 203 -11.43 -12.18 -11.13
C GLN A 203 -12.90 -11.74 -11.09
N ARG A 204 -13.21 -10.82 -10.16
CA ARG A 204 -14.51 -10.17 -10.06
C ARG A 204 -14.41 -8.64 -10.06
N SER A 205 -13.32 -8.12 -10.61
CA SER A 205 -13.10 -6.69 -10.86
C SER A 205 -13.61 -6.30 -12.26
N SER A 206 -13.90 -5.02 -12.46
CA SER A 206 -14.19 -4.46 -13.78
C SER A 206 -12.93 -4.16 -14.59
N ASN A 207 -11.75 -4.12 -13.95
CA ASN A 207 -10.44 -3.88 -14.57
C ASN A 207 -9.69 -5.21 -14.80
N ASP A 208 -8.58 -5.14 -15.55
CA ASP A 208 -7.88 -6.31 -16.06
C ASP A 208 -6.83 -6.88 -15.10
N MET A 209 -6.50 -8.17 -15.29
CA MET A 209 -5.32 -8.82 -14.74
C MET A 209 -4.34 -9.16 -15.85
N MET A 210 -3.12 -8.59 -15.81
CA MET A 210 -2.03 -8.98 -16.70
C MET A 210 -1.10 -9.96 -16.00
N LEU A 211 -0.96 -11.18 -16.55
CA LEU A 211 -0.33 -12.33 -15.90
C LEU A 211 0.77 -12.96 -16.78
N ASN A 212 1.77 -13.56 -16.13
CA ASN A 212 2.86 -14.29 -16.78
C ASN A 212 3.03 -15.70 -16.18
N PRO A 213 2.03 -16.61 -16.37
CA PRO A 213 2.09 -17.98 -15.87
C PRO A 213 3.10 -18.82 -16.64
N GLN A 214 3.88 -19.67 -15.94
CA GLN A 214 4.89 -20.52 -16.56
C GLN A 214 4.43 -21.98 -16.70
N LEU A 215 3.69 -22.53 -15.72
CA LEU A 215 3.25 -23.93 -15.71
C LEU A 215 1.72 -24.06 -15.73
N SER A 216 1.02 -23.29 -14.91
CA SER A 216 -0.44 -23.42 -14.83
C SER A 216 -1.15 -22.11 -14.54
N LEU A 217 -2.35 -21.98 -15.10
CA LEU A 217 -3.34 -20.97 -14.71
C LEU A 217 -4.68 -21.66 -14.43
N THR A 218 -5.26 -21.40 -13.25
CA THR A 218 -6.56 -21.93 -12.84
C THR A 218 -7.43 -20.85 -12.23
N GLY A 219 -8.75 -21.02 -12.23
CA GLY A 219 -9.67 -20.15 -11.49
C GLY A 219 -10.85 -19.66 -12.28
N GLU A 220 -11.31 -18.46 -11.97
CA GLU A 220 -12.60 -17.95 -12.43
C GLU A 220 -12.56 -16.49 -12.85
N ILE A 221 -13.27 -16.17 -13.96
CA ILE A 221 -13.56 -14.80 -14.41
C ILE A 221 -15.05 -14.57 -14.24
N ARG A 222 -15.42 -13.65 -13.34
CA ARG A 222 -16.80 -13.43 -12.88
C ARG A 222 -17.33 -12.02 -13.12
N SER A 223 -16.57 -11.15 -13.78
CA SER A 223 -16.95 -9.76 -14.05
C SER A 223 -16.61 -9.37 -15.49
N THR A 224 -16.42 -8.06 -15.73
CA THR A 224 -16.13 -7.48 -17.05
C THR A 224 -14.64 -7.39 -17.35
N GLY A 225 -13.77 -7.36 -16.32
CA GLY A 225 -12.32 -7.27 -16.50
C GLY A 225 -11.75 -8.53 -17.11
N ASP A 226 -10.83 -8.35 -18.04
CA ASP A 226 -10.16 -9.44 -18.76
C ASP A 226 -8.98 -10.00 -17.97
N VAL A 227 -8.60 -11.23 -18.31
CA VAL A 227 -7.35 -11.85 -17.87
C VAL A 227 -6.44 -12.00 -19.08
N ILE A 228 -5.34 -11.27 -19.08
CA ILE A 228 -4.43 -11.15 -20.22
C ILE A 228 -3.13 -11.86 -19.90
N LEU A 229 -2.78 -12.86 -20.69
CA LEU A 229 -1.55 -13.65 -20.53
C LEU A 229 -0.48 -13.14 -21.48
N VAL A 230 0.71 -12.82 -20.95
CA VAL A 230 1.91 -12.53 -21.76
C VAL A 230 2.74 -13.80 -22.04
N ASN A 231 2.35 -14.93 -21.48
CA ASN A 231 2.90 -16.26 -21.74
C ASN A 231 1.79 -17.30 -21.62
N GLU A 232 1.67 -18.20 -22.58
CA GLU A 232 0.72 -19.31 -22.55
C GLU A 232 1.32 -20.50 -21.79
N PRO A 233 0.79 -20.85 -20.60
CA PRO A 233 1.30 -21.99 -19.86
C PRO A 233 0.75 -23.33 -20.43
N PRO A 234 1.44 -24.47 -20.18
CA PRO A 234 0.98 -25.78 -20.67
C PRO A 234 -0.34 -26.26 -20.07
N PHE A 235 -0.79 -25.71 -18.95
CA PHE A 235 -2.07 -26.04 -18.35
C PHE A 235 -2.91 -24.79 -18.05
N VAL A 236 -4.12 -24.76 -18.60
CA VAL A 236 -5.11 -23.68 -18.38
C VAL A 236 -6.47 -24.29 -18.06
N ASP A 237 -7.02 -23.96 -16.89
CA ASP A 237 -8.38 -24.33 -16.48
C ASP A 237 -9.05 -23.10 -15.83
N VAL A 238 -9.62 -22.23 -16.67
CA VAL A 238 -10.27 -20.97 -16.26
C VAL A 238 -11.73 -21.00 -16.70
N GLN A 239 -12.63 -20.86 -15.73
CA GLN A 239 -14.07 -20.76 -15.98
C GLN A 239 -14.48 -19.31 -16.18
N GLN A 240 -15.26 -19.03 -17.22
CA GLN A 240 -15.74 -17.70 -17.57
C GLN A 240 -17.26 -17.62 -17.34
N PHE A 241 -17.71 -16.72 -16.45
CA PHE A 241 -19.11 -16.62 -16.04
C PHE A 241 -19.80 -15.33 -16.51
N TYR A 242 -19.04 -14.36 -17.02
CA TYR A 242 -19.58 -13.08 -17.50
C TYR A 242 -18.84 -12.64 -18.77
N THR A 243 -18.74 -11.33 -19.04
CA THR A 243 -18.20 -10.81 -20.31
C THR A 243 -16.69 -10.70 -20.36
N GLY A 244 -16.01 -10.71 -19.21
CA GLY A 244 -14.56 -10.74 -19.15
C GLY A 244 -14.00 -12.00 -19.79
N GLN A 245 -12.89 -11.89 -20.49
CA GLN A 245 -12.30 -12.94 -21.32
C GLN A 245 -10.89 -13.31 -20.85
N LEU A 246 -10.49 -14.55 -21.18
CA LEU A 246 -9.10 -14.96 -21.14
C LEU A 246 -8.46 -14.67 -22.50
N ILE A 247 -7.44 -13.82 -22.54
CA ILE A 247 -6.75 -13.35 -23.73
C ILE A 247 -5.28 -13.77 -23.66
N ILE A 248 -4.76 -14.41 -24.70
CA ILE A 248 -3.34 -14.75 -24.84
C ILE A 248 -2.73 -13.79 -25.87
N GLN A 249 -1.67 -13.06 -25.48
CA GLN A 249 -0.95 -12.13 -26.34
C GLN A 249 0.26 -12.78 -27.02
#